data_5a4099a8e1766615584116a663abe8a3
#
_entry.id   5a4099a8e1766615584116a663abe8a3
#
_cell.length_a   1.000
_cell.length_b   1.000
_cell.length_c   1.000
_cell.angle_alpha   90.00
_cell.angle_beta   90.00
_cell.angle_gamma   90.00
#
_symmetry.space_group_name_H-M   'P 1'
#
loop_
_entity.id
_entity.type
_entity.pdbx_description
1 polymer ?
#
loop_
_entity_poly.entity_id
_entity_poly.type
_entity_poly.pdbx_seq_one_letter_code
_entity_poly.pdbx_strand_id
1 'polypeptide(L)'
;MVDVVFVADAFLEEIPQGGAELANREVTDFLTTQNFVVEEVQGFKITKTYLEKRKSCLFILGGFLSIPKESLKTLENLNYLLYEHDHKYCYDRNPAKHINFKVPENQLVFVDLYKNAKKVLCQSQFHLDIIQKNLPFLNNLHNMKGSFWSDEFLKSVGE
;
A
#
# COMPACT_ATOMS: atom_id res chain seq x y z
N MET A 1 23.16 -1.37 4.14
CA MET A 1 22.20 -2.51 4.24
C MET A 1 20.83 -1.91 3.94
N VAL A 2 19.96 -2.58 3.18
CA VAL A 2 18.61 -2.06 2.91
C VAL A 2 17.76 -2.16 4.18
N ASP A 3 17.11 -1.06 4.55
CA ASP A 3 16.25 -0.99 5.74
C ASP A 3 14.78 -1.17 5.37
N VAL A 4 14.38 -0.53 4.27
CA VAL A 4 13.00 -0.51 3.78
C VAL A 4 12.95 -0.95 2.32
N VAL A 5 12.03 -1.86 1.99
CA VAL A 5 11.68 -2.22 0.63
C VAL A 5 10.30 -1.61 0.33
N PHE A 6 10.25 -0.62 -0.54
CA PHE A 6 9.01 -0.04 -1.02
C PHE A 6 8.55 -0.76 -2.28
N VAL A 7 7.35 -1.36 -2.23
CA VAL A 7 6.79 -2.14 -3.34
C VAL A 7 5.61 -1.39 -3.94
N ALA A 8 5.63 -1.22 -5.26
CA ALA A 8 4.51 -0.66 -6.02
C ALA A 8 4.31 -1.42 -7.33
N ASP A 9 3.13 -1.29 -7.93
CA ASP A 9 2.85 -1.89 -9.23
C ASP A 9 3.51 -1.07 -10.36
N ALA A 10 3.68 0.25 -10.16
CA ALA A 10 4.40 1.16 -11.04
C ALA A 10 5.09 2.27 -10.23
N PHE A 11 6.12 2.88 -10.81
CA PHE A 11 6.83 4.05 -10.30
C PHE A 11 6.78 5.21 -11.29
N LEU A 12 7.05 6.45 -10.80
CA LEU A 12 6.89 7.70 -11.56
C LEU A 12 7.62 7.76 -12.91
N GLU A 13 8.75 7.08 -13.03
CA GLU A 13 9.61 7.17 -14.21
C GLU A 13 9.10 6.37 -15.42
N GLU A 14 8.06 5.55 -15.23
CA GLU A 14 7.65 4.54 -16.21
C GLU A 14 6.32 4.86 -16.91
N ILE A 15 5.43 5.67 -16.35
CA ILE A 15 4.05 5.89 -16.86
C ILE A 15 3.52 7.29 -16.50
N PRO A 16 2.52 7.85 -17.22
CA PRO A 16 1.80 9.06 -16.84
C PRO A 16 1.29 8.99 -15.41
N GLN A 17 1.65 9.96 -14.63
CA GLN A 17 1.60 9.98 -13.19
C GLN A 17 0.17 9.98 -12.65
N GLY A 18 -0.15 8.97 -11.84
CA GLY A 18 -1.34 8.98 -10.99
C GLY A 18 -1.01 9.52 -9.59
N GLY A 19 -2.04 9.85 -8.82
CA GLY A 19 -1.87 10.34 -7.44
C GLY A 19 -1.19 9.34 -6.51
N ALA A 20 -1.33 8.04 -6.78
CA ALA A 20 -0.70 6.99 -5.99
C ALA A 20 0.83 6.98 -6.17
N GLU A 21 1.32 7.10 -7.41
CA GLU A 21 2.75 7.13 -7.72
C GLU A 21 3.43 8.37 -7.12
N LEU A 22 2.75 9.54 -7.19
CA LEU A 22 3.21 10.77 -6.56
C LEU A 22 3.33 10.60 -5.03
N ALA A 23 2.29 10.10 -4.39
CA ALA A 23 2.28 9.88 -2.93
C ALA A 23 3.31 8.82 -2.50
N ASN A 24 3.54 7.77 -3.30
CA ASN A 24 4.58 6.78 -3.05
C ASN A 24 5.97 7.42 -3.08
N ARG A 25 6.24 8.29 -4.07
CA ARG A 25 7.51 9.01 -4.20
C ARG A 25 7.78 9.88 -2.97
N GLU A 26 6.79 10.66 -2.52
CA GLU A 26 6.94 11.49 -1.33
C GLU A 26 7.30 10.67 -0.07
N VAL A 27 6.73 9.46 0.07
CA VAL A 27 7.07 8.56 1.18
C VAL A 27 8.51 8.06 1.07
N THR A 28 8.95 7.62 -0.12
CA THR A 28 10.32 7.11 -0.30
C THR A 28 11.37 8.21 -0.14
N ASP A 29 11.10 9.41 -0.64
CA ASP A 29 11.96 10.57 -0.48
C ASP A 29 12.05 10.99 0.99
N PHE A 30 10.92 11.05 1.71
CA PHE A 30 10.91 11.33 3.14
C PHE A 30 11.74 10.31 3.93
N LEU A 31 11.55 9.01 3.71
CA LEU A 31 12.32 7.98 4.40
C LEU A 31 13.82 8.12 4.13
N THR A 32 14.20 8.47 2.90
CA THR A 32 15.59 8.72 2.54
C THR A 32 16.17 9.93 3.30
N THR A 33 15.39 11.01 3.47
CA THR A 33 15.81 12.16 4.29
C THR A 33 15.98 11.81 5.77
N GLN A 34 15.29 10.77 6.26
CA GLN A 34 15.45 10.22 7.61
C GLN A 34 16.59 9.19 7.72
N ASN A 35 17.47 9.13 6.71
CA ASN A 35 18.63 8.23 6.63
C ASN A 35 18.29 6.73 6.54
N PHE A 36 17.09 6.36 6.14
CA PHE A 36 16.78 4.97 5.78
C PHE A 36 17.31 4.65 4.38
N VAL A 37 17.89 3.46 4.22
CA VAL A 37 18.25 2.93 2.91
C VAL A 37 17.02 2.27 2.30
N VAL A 38 16.38 2.96 1.35
CA VAL A 38 15.15 2.51 0.70
C VAL A 38 15.46 1.87 -0.66
N GLU A 39 14.92 0.68 -0.89
CA GLU A 39 14.94 -0.01 -2.18
C GLU A 39 13.52 0.00 -2.77
N GLU A 40 13.33 0.64 -3.95
CA GLU A 40 12.07 0.64 -4.69
C GLU A 40 12.02 -0.57 -5.63
N VAL A 41 10.93 -1.36 -5.56
CA VAL A 41 10.79 -2.60 -6.34
C VAL A 41 9.38 -2.76 -6.87
N GLN A 42 9.28 -3.04 -8.17
CA GLN A 42 7.99 -3.40 -8.79
C GLN A 42 7.50 -4.75 -8.29
N GLY A 43 6.18 -4.85 -8.02
CA GLY A 43 5.58 -6.04 -7.43
C GLY A 43 5.90 -7.34 -8.17
N PHE A 44 5.91 -7.34 -9.52
CA PHE A 44 6.21 -8.56 -10.30
C PHE A 44 7.67 -9.08 -10.13
N LYS A 45 8.59 -8.27 -9.61
CA LYS A 45 9.97 -8.67 -9.29
C LYS A 45 10.10 -9.35 -7.92
N ILE A 46 9.04 -9.32 -7.09
CA ILE A 46 9.03 -9.92 -5.76
C ILE A 46 8.90 -11.43 -5.86
N THR A 47 10.04 -12.12 -5.82
CA THR A 47 10.10 -13.58 -5.78
C THR A 47 10.34 -14.09 -4.36
N LYS A 48 10.12 -15.39 -4.11
CA LYS A 48 10.47 -16.01 -2.81
C LYS A 48 11.95 -15.82 -2.45
N THR A 49 12.84 -15.98 -3.42
CA THR A 49 14.27 -15.76 -3.23
C THR A 49 14.59 -14.31 -2.88
N TYR A 50 13.88 -13.36 -3.49
CA TYR A 50 14.01 -11.94 -3.14
C TYR A 50 13.58 -11.69 -1.68
N LEU A 51 12.42 -12.21 -1.28
CA LEU A 51 11.89 -12.08 0.08
C LEU A 51 12.84 -12.68 1.13
N GLU A 52 13.42 -13.86 0.87
CA GLU A 52 14.40 -14.46 1.77
C GLU A 52 15.65 -13.58 1.98
N LYS A 53 16.15 -12.96 0.93
CA LYS A 53 17.29 -12.04 1.01
C LYS A 53 16.98 -10.74 1.76
N ARG A 54 15.71 -10.38 1.89
CA ARG A 54 15.22 -9.13 2.48
C ARG A 54 14.35 -9.34 3.72
N LYS A 55 14.31 -10.55 4.28
CA LYS A 55 13.39 -10.91 5.40
C LYS A 55 13.54 -10.05 6.66
N SER A 56 14.67 -9.41 6.86
CA SER A 56 14.90 -8.48 7.97
C SER A 56 14.45 -7.04 7.69
N CYS A 57 14.11 -6.71 6.43
CA CYS A 57 13.66 -5.38 6.04
C CYS A 57 12.20 -5.16 6.45
N LEU A 58 11.83 -3.89 6.55
CA LEU A 58 10.42 -3.48 6.54
C LEU A 58 9.94 -3.38 5.08
N PHE A 59 8.86 -4.06 4.74
CA PHE A 59 8.19 -3.87 3.45
C PHE A 59 7.07 -2.84 3.58
N ILE A 60 6.98 -1.90 2.64
CA ILE A 60 5.85 -0.98 2.50
C ILE A 60 5.20 -1.25 1.15
N LEU A 61 3.94 -1.68 1.16
CA LEU A 61 3.20 -2.05 -0.04
C LEU A 61 2.27 -0.91 -0.46
N GLY A 62 2.74 -0.03 -1.35
CA GLY A 62 1.92 0.99 -2.02
C GLY A 62 1.10 0.43 -3.19
N GLY A 63 1.55 -0.67 -3.79
CA GLY A 63 0.85 -1.49 -4.76
C GLY A 63 1.32 -2.94 -4.66
N PHE A 64 0.42 -3.90 -4.79
CA PHE A 64 0.75 -5.31 -4.60
C PHE A 64 0.01 -6.26 -5.57
N LEU A 65 -0.76 -5.72 -6.51
CA LEU A 65 -1.56 -6.53 -7.42
C LEU A 65 -0.71 -7.33 -8.41
N SER A 66 0.47 -6.81 -8.75
CA SER A 66 1.43 -7.47 -9.63
C SER A 66 2.34 -8.48 -8.92
N ILE A 67 2.30 -8.58 -7.58
CA ILE A 67 3.09 -9.57 -6.84
C ILE A 67 2.57 -10.98 -7.13
N PRO A 68 3.45 -11.95 -7.49
CA PRO A 68 3.05 -13.34 -7.68
C PRO A 68 2.36 -13.91 -6.43
N LYS A 69 1.26 -14.65 -6.61
CA LYS A 69 0.43 -15.19 -5.50
C LYS A 69 1.23 -15.98 -4.47
N GLU A 70 2.19 -16.76 -4.92
CA GLU A 70 3.06 -17.54 -4.04
C GLU A 70 4.02 -16.67 -3.21
N SER A 71 4.44 -15.53 -3.75
CA SER A 71 5.25 -14.55 -3.04
C SER A 71 4.43 -13.77 -2.03
N LEU A 72 3.17 -13.42 -2.33
CA LEU A 72 2.24 -12.82 -1.37
C LEU A 72 2.10 -13.67 -0.11
N LYS A 73 1.87 -14.98 -0.25
CA LYS A 73 1.78 -15.90 0.90
C LYS A 73 3.06 -15.93 1.76
N THR A 74 4.22 -15.78 1.14
CA THR A 74 5.49 -15.69 1.88
C THR A 74 5.58 -14.35 2.60
N LEU A 75 5.20 -13.26 1.91
CA LEU A 75 5.25 -11.89 2.42
C LEU A 75 4.32 -11.69 3.62
N GLU A 76 3.15 -12.37 3.66
CA GLU A 76 2.22 -12.34 4.79
C GLU A 76 2.84 -12.75 6.14
N ASN A 77 3.98 -13.44 6.13
CA ASN A 77 4.73 -13.83 7.33
C ASN A 77 5.93 -12.93 7.63
N LEU A 78 6.12 -11.86 6.85
CA LEU A 78 7.22 -10.92 7.03
C LEU A 78 6.74 -9.64 7.73
N ASN A 79 7.66 -8.69 7.88
CA ASN A 79 7.39 -7.40 8.47
C ASN A 79 6.94 -6.41 7.39
N TYR A 80 5.64 -6.09 7.31
CA TYR A 80 5.14 -5.17 6.28
C TYR A 80 4.00 -4.27 6.75
N LEU A 81 3.86 -3.15 6.04
CA LEU A 81 2.76 -2.19 6.10
C LEU A 81 2.03 -2.19 4.77
N LEU A 82 0.72 -1.99 4.78
CA LEU A 82 -0.04 -1.62 3.58
C LEU A 82 -0.20 -0.11 3.54
N TYR A 83 0.25 0.53 2.46
CA TYR A 83 -0.05 1.94 2.16
C TYR A 83 -1.17 1.96 1.14
N GLU A 84 -2.40 2.10 1.62
CA GLU A 84 -3.60 1.89 0.84
C GLU A 84 -4.04 3.17 0.13
N HIS A 85 -4.10 3.10 -1.21
CA HIS A 85 -4.55 4.21 -2.05
C HIS A 85 -5.98 4.06 -2.52
N ASP A 86 -6.48 2.81 -2.55
CA ASP A 86 -7.82 2.46 -2.98
C ASP A 86 -8.41 1.34 -2.10
N HIS A 87 -9.24 0.47 -2.63
CA HIS A 87 -9.88 -0.61 -1.89
C HIS A 87 -9.50 -1.98 -2.48
N LYS A 88 -8.21 -2.32 -2.48
CA LYS A 88 -7.70 -3.57 -3.09
C LYS A 88 -8.22 -4.86 -2.45
N TYR A 89 -8.80 -4.77 -1.25
CA TYR A 89 -9.53 -5.89 -0.63
C TYR A 89 -10.85 -6.22 -1.35
N CYS A 90 -11.36 -5.34 -2.20
CA CYS A 90 -12.53 -5.54 -3.03
C CYS A 90 -12.09 -5.93 -4.43
N TYR A 91 -12.69 -6.97 -5.01
CA TYR A 91 -12.31 -7.52 -6.32
C TYR A 91 -12.26 -6.45 -7.42
N ASP A 92 -13.24 -5.57 -7.47
CA ASP A 92 -13.33 -4.48 -8.45
C ASP A 92 -12.75 -3.14 -7.93
N ARG A 93 -12.17 -3.13 -6.74
CA ARG A 93 -11.58 -1.98 -6.04
C ARG A 93 -12.54 -0.79 -5.84
N ASN A 94 -13.83 -1.02 -5.97
CA ASN A 94 -14.82 0.05 -5.88
C ASN A 94 -16.02 -0.33 -4.99
N PRO A 95 -15.89 -0.20 -3.67
CA PRO A 95 -17.00 -0.47 -2.74
C PRO A 95 -18.23 0.42 -2.98
N ALA A 96 -18.10 1.57 -3.65
CA ALA A 96 -19.22 2.46 -3.95
C ALA A 96 -20.28 1.84 -4.91
N LYS A 97 -19.91 0.77 -5.62
CA LYS A 97 -20.86 -0.01 -6.42
C LYS A 97 -21.84 -0.83 -5.59
N HIS A 98 -21.56 -1.01 -4.30
CA HIS A 98 -22.36 -1.83 -3.40
C HIS A 98 -23.17 -0.96 -2.46
N ILE A 99 -24.39 -1.44 -2.10
CA ILE A 99 -25.29 -0.72 -1.19
C ILE A 99 -24.57 -0.42 0.14
N ASN A 100 -24.58 0.84 0.53
CA ASN A 100 -23.90 1.32 1.72
C ASN A 100 -22.41 0.94 1.79
N PHE A 101 -21.74 0.83 0.66
CA PHE A 101 -20.31 0.43 0.54
C PHE A 101 -20.03 -0.98 1.10
N LYS A 102 -21.04 -1.83 1.28
CA LYS A 102 -20.87 -3.19 1.82
C LYS A 102 -20.64 -4.18 0.68
N VAL A 103 -19.40 -4.61 0.53
CA VAL A 103 -18.96 -5.59 -0.47
C VAL A 103 -19.45 -6.99 -0.07
N PRO A 104 -20.01 -7.78 -0.99
CA PRO A 104 -20.34 -9.18 -0.75
C PRO A 104 -19.09 -10.00 -0.37
N GLU A 105 -19.24 -10.95 0.56
CA GLU A 105 -18.10 -11.74 1.07
C GLU A 105 -17.33 -12.47 -0.04
N ASN A 106 -18.03 -12.98 -1.05
CA ASN A 106 -17.40 -13.67 -2.18
C ASN A 106 -16.64 -12.75 -3.14
N GLN A 107 -16.68 -11.44 -2.93
CA GLN A 107 -15.91 -10.43 -3.66
C GLN A 107 -14.79 -9.82 -2.78
N LEU A 108 -14.63 -10.29 -1.55
CA LEU A 108 -13.50 -9.90 -0.71
C LEU A 108 -12.25 -10.70 -1.12
N VAL A 109 -11.16 -10.00 -1.35
CA VAL A 109 -9.87 -10.56 -1.77
C VAL A 109 -8.75 -10.05 -0.87
N PHE A 110 -7.59 -10.71 -0.85
CA PHE A 110 -6.41 -10.32 -0.06
C PHE A 110 -6.68 -10.15 1.44
N VAL A 111 -7.71 -10.76 1.98
CA VAL A 111 -8.16 -10.59 3.37
C VAL A 111 -7.03 -10.88 4.37
N ASP A 112 -6.28 -11.97 4.17
CA ASP A 112 -5.17 -12.34 5.04
C ASP A 112 -4.01 -11.34 4.95
N LEU A 113 -3.77 -10.76 3.76
CA LEU A 113 -2.75 -9.73 3.60
C LEU A 113 -3.09 -8.47 4.43
N TYR A 114 -4.37 -8.05 4.48
CA TYR A 114 -4.79 -6.94 5.35
C TYR A 114 -4.71 -7.30 6.83
N LYS A 115 -5.12 -8.51 7.18
CA LYS A 115 -5.12 -9.00 8.57
C LYS A 115 -3.72 -9.10 9.17
N ASN A 116 -2.75 -9.59 8.39
CA ASN A 116 -1.39 -9.86 8.86
C ASN A 116 -0.46 -8.64 8.76
N ALA A 117 -0.87 -7.57 8.08
CA ALA A 117 -0.10 -6.32 8.02
C ALA A 117 0.09 -5.75 9.42
N LYS A 118 1.28 -5.21 9.74
CA LYS A 118 1.49 -4.48 11.00
C LYS A 118 0.60 -3.26 11.12
N LYS A 119 0.41 -2.53 10.02
CA LYS A 119 -0.55 -1.43 9.88
C LYS A 119 -1.08 -1.38 8.46
N VAL A 120 -2.34 -0.98 8.33
CA VAL A 120 -2.96 -0.57 7.07
C VAL A 120 -3.14 0.94 7.15
N LEU A 121 -2.38 1.66 6.36
CA LEU A 121 -2.34 3.12 6.35
C LEU A 121 -3.42 3.64 5.40
N CYS A 122 -4.46 4.26 5.96
CA CYS A 122 -5.61 4.79 5.23
C CYS A 122 -5.48 6.31 5.10
N GLN A 123 -5.77 6.85 3.93
CA GLN A 123 -5.59 8.27 3.63
C GLN A 123 -6.53 9.20 4.41
N SER A 124 -7.72 8.72 4.80
CA SER A 124 -8.71 9.50 5.53
C SER A 124 -9.53 8.65 6.48
N GLN A 125 -10.28 9.30 7.37
CA GLN A 125 -11.23 8.60 8.24
C GLN A 125 -12.32 7.90 7.43
N PHE A 126 -12.84 8.53 6.39
CA PHE A 126 -13.84 7.91 5.51
C PHE A 126 -13.32 6.65 4.82
N HIS A 127 -12.08 6.68 4.32
CA HIS A 127 -11.41 5.52 3.74
C HIS A 127 -11.30 4.37 4.77
N LEU A 128 -10.83 4.70 5.98
CA LEU A 128 -10.72 3.76 7.09
C LEU A 128 -12.08 3.14 7.44
N ASP A 129 -13.12 3.95 7.57
CA ASP A 129 -14.46 3.51 7.96
C ASP A 129 -15.05 2.52 6.94
N ILE A 130 -14.79 2.74 5.64
CA ILE A 130 -15.22 1.81 4.59
C ILE A 130 -14.46 0.49 4.69
N ILE A 131 -13.14 0.50 4.92
CA ILE A 131 -12.37 -0.73 5.13
C ILE A 131 -12.88 -1.45 6.37
N GLN A 132 -13.03 -0.76 7.50
CA GLN A 132 -13.51 -1.34 8.76
C GLN A 132 -14.90 -1.96 8.61
N LYS A 133 -15.78 -1.35 7.82
CA LYS A 133 -17.11 -1.87 7.53
C LYS A 133 -17.08 -3.22 6.80
N ASN A 134 -16.11 -3.40 5.91
CA ASN A 134 -15.96 -4.59 5.10
C ASN A 134 -15.12 -5.68 5.76
N LEU A 135 -14.11 -5.27 6.52
CA LEU A 135 -13.19 -6.13 7.25
C LEU A 135 -13.24 -5.77 8.76
N PRO A 136 -14.37 -6.06 9.45
CA PRO A 136 -14.62 -5.58 10.82
C PRO A 136 -13.69 -6.18 11.88
N PHE A 137 -13.00 -7.26 11.57
CA PHE A 137 -12.04 -7.93 12.45
C PHE A 137 -10.65 -7.26 12.46
N LEU A 138 -10.40 -6.27 11.58
CA LEU A 138 -9.13 -5.57 11.55
C LEU A 138 -8.99 -4.63 12.76
N ASN A 139 -7.84 -4.70 13.41
CA ASN A 139 -7.46 -3.83 14.54
C ASN A 139 -6.17 -3.04 14.26
N ASN A 140 -5.68 -3.10 13.03
CA ASN A 140 -4.43 -2.53 12.56
C ASN A 140 -4.61 -1.35 11.59
N LEU A 141 -5.83 -0.84 11.43
CA LEU A 141 -6.10 0.33 10.59
C LEU A 141 -5.53 1.61 11.23
N HIS A 142 -4.95 2.47 10.40
CA HIS A 142 -4.40 3.74 10.83
C HIS A 142 -4.79 4.86 9.86
N ASN A 143 -5.37 5.94 10.39
CA ASN A 143 -5.72 7.12 9.61
C ASN A 143 -4.52 8.05 9.47
N MET A 144 -4.03 8.23 8.24
CA MET A 144 -2.91 9.13 7.91
C MET A 144 -3.32 10.62 7.90
N LYS A 145 -4.63 10.90 7.94
CA LYS A 145 -5.22 12.26 7.89
C LYS A 145 -4.93 13.04 6.59
N GLY A 146 -4.59 12.36 5.52
CA GLY A 146 -4.33 12.94 4.21
C GLY A 146 -3.42 12.07 3.35
N SER A 147 -3.19 12.51 2.11
CA SER A 147 -2.16 12.00 1.22
C SER A 147 -0.92 12.88 1.30
N PHE A 148 0.22 12.30 0.93
CA PHE A 148 1.47 13.05 0.81
C PHE A 148 1.53 13.75 -0.57
N TRP A 149 1.89 15.01 -0.57
CA TRP A 149 2.08 15.84 -1.75
C TRP A 149 3.37 16.63 -1.59
N SER A 150 4.11 16.82 -2.68
CA SER A 150 5.31 17.65 -2.63
C SER A 150 4.95 19.14 -2.40
N ASP A 151 5.86 19.88 -1.78
CA ASP A 151 5.72 21.33 -1.62
C ASP A 151 5.59 22.03 -2.96
N GLU A 152 6.26 21.53 -4.01
CA GLU A 152 6.17 22.06 -5.36
C GLU A 152 4.77 21.90 -5.94
N PHE A 153 4.18 20.68 -5.79
CA PHE A 153 2.79 20.43 -6.22
C PHE A 153 1.82 21.34 -5.46
N LEU A 154 1.94 21.43 -4.13
CA LEU A 154 1.05 22.26 -3.32
C LEU A 154 1.14 23.76 -3.70
N LYS A 155 2.31 24.26 -4.05
CA LYS A 155 2.49 25.62 -4.56
C LYS A 155 1.80 25.80 -5.91
N SER A 156 1.89 24.83 -6.83
CA SER A 156 1.32 24.93 -8.17
C SER A 156 -0.21 24.93 -8.20
N VAL A 157 -0.89 24.36 -7.19
CA VAL A 157 -2.36 24.34 -7.09
C VAL A 157 -2.92 25.45 -6.21
N GLY A 158 -2.07 26.20 -5.53
CA GLY A 158 -2.45 27.35 -4.68
C GLY A 158 -2.40 28.72 -5.39
N GLU A 159 -1.95 28.76 -6.64
CA GLU A 159 -1.97 29.95 -7.51
C GLU A 159 -3.23 29.95 -8.39
#